data_ab632d88cae0d36c3b05e8d3d189da85
#
_entry.id   ab632d88cae0d36c3b05e8d3d189da85
#
_cell.length_a   1.000
_cell.length_b   1.000
_cell.length_c   1.000
_cell.angle_alpha   90.00
_cell.angle_beta   90.00
_cell.angle_gamma   90.00
#
_symmetry.space_group_name_H-M   'P 1'
#
loop_
_entity.id
_entity.type
_entity.pdbx_description
1 polymer ?
#
loop_
_entity_poly.entity_id
_entity_poly.type
_entity_poly.pdbx_seq_one_letter_code
_entity_poly.pdbx_strand_id
1 'polypeptide(L)'
;MRLSIIGGLFASLYLFLSPPSVADAPIWKISNGSDYFYIGGTIHVLSDDDYPLPSAFSEAYSVTDRLILEADLAQVQSPAFQQQLLQQMSYPPGQSLIQFLEPTTLDALSAYCESRQIPLQSLTQFKPGMLTVMMTMAELQRLGLAGTGVDQYFYSLATNDAKTIRYLETAEQQLALLANMGKGVENELIKYTLRDISGIDEVMTDLKNAWRIGDLSELTKLGITPMLELDETIYRQLAVERNNAWMSKLVQLFDNQ
;
A
#
# COMPACT_ATOMS: atom_id res chain seq x y z
N MET A 1 65.02 -37.89 -14.67
CA MET A 1 66.07 -37.05 -14.04
C MET A 1 65.55 -35.63 -13.88
N ARG A 2 65.55 -35.20 -12.65
CA ARG A 2 65.34 -33.86 -12.09
C ARG A 2 63.93 -33.27 -12.05
N LEU A 3 63.47 -33.31 -10.80
CA LEU A 3 62.55 -32.39 -10.14
C LEU A 3 62.79 -30.91 -10.41
N SER A 4 61.75 -30.16 -10.49
CA SER A 4 61.72 -28.78 -9.94
C SER A 4 60.35 -28.48 -9.36
N ILE A 5 60.36 -28.23 -8.07
CA ILE A 5 59.31 -27.79 -7.21
C ILE A 5 59.16 -26.28 -7.43
N ILE A 6 57.96 -25.83 -7.76
CA ILE A 6 57.59 -24.42 -7.58
C ILE A 6 56.27 -24.40 -6.80
N GLY A 7 56.40 -24.04 -5.54
CA GLY A 7 55.27 -23.79 -4.68
C GLY A 7 54.48 -22.57 -5.14
N GLY A 8 53.25 -22.79 -5.56
CA GLY A 8 52.28 -21.74 -5.83
C GLY A 8 51.41 -21.52 -4.62
N LEU A 9 51.49 -20.33 -4.06
CA LEU A 9 50.67 -19.82 -2.99
C LEU A 9 49.19 -19.89 -3.39
N PHE A 10 48.45 -20.80 -2.80
CA PHE A 10 46.99 -20.75 -2.84
C PHE A 10 46.53 -19.66 -1.85
N ALA A 11 46.36 -18.43 -2.37
CA ALA A 11 45.56 -17.43 -1.69
C ALA A 11 44.10 -17.89 -1.77
N SER A 12 43.60 -18.52 -0.72
CA SER A 12 42.19 -18.81 -0.55
C SER A 12 41.45 -17.50 -0.37
N LEU A 13 40.88 -16.98 -1.45
CA LEU A 13 39.90 -15.90 -1.42
C LEU A 13 38.61 -16.45 -0.79
N TYR A 14 38.49 -16.31 0.54
CA TYR A 14 37.21 -16.49 1.22
C TYR A 14 36.29 -15.35 0.78
N LEU A 15 35.54 -15.56 -0.29
CA LEU A 15 34.31 -14.85 -0.54
C LEU A 15 33.38 -15.18 0.64
N PHE A 16 33.28 -14.27 1.59
CA PHE A 16 32.19 -14.26 2.55
C PHE A 16 30.90 -14.04 1.75
N LEU A 17 30.32 -15.15 1.29
CA LEU A 17 28.92 -15.19 0.93
C LEU A 17 28.18 -15.00 2.27
N SER A 18 27.93 -13.75 2.61
CA SER A 18 26.90 -13.46 3.61
C SER A 18 25.63 -14.14 3.12
N PRO A 19 24.98 -15.00 3.93
CA PRO A 19 23.66 -15.50 3.55
C PRO A 19 22.80 -14.30 3.24
N PRO A 20 21.90 -14.37 2.24
CA PRO A 20 20.93 -13.31 2.05
C PRO A 20 20.26 -13.08 3.39
N SER A 21 20.45 -11.90 3.97
CA SER A 21 19.72 -11.48 5.15
C SER A 21 18.26 -11.46 4.71
N VAL A 22 17.49 -12.45 5.13
CA VAL A 22 16.04 -12.37 5.05
C VAL A 22 15.71 -11.19 5.96
N ALA A 23 15.25 -10.10 5.38
CA ALA A 23 14.83 -8.96 6.15
C ALA A 23 13.63 -9.41 7.00
N ASP A 24 13.70 -9.22 8.31
CA ASP A 24 12.60 -9.57 9.23
C ASP A 24 11.35 -8.68 9.03
N ALA A 25 11.37 -7.78 8.06
CA ALA A 25 10.29 -6.89 7.65
C ALA A 25 10.71 -6.07 6.42
N PRO A 26 9.80 -5.46 5.64
CA PRO A 26 10.14 -4.59 4.53
C PRO A 26 10.59 -3.21 5.02
N ILE A 27 11.74 -3.17 5.68
CA ILE A 27 12.42 -1.96 6.17
C ILE A 27 13.79 -1.84 5.50
N TRP A 28 14.06 -0.68 4.91
CA TRP A 28 15.33 -0.37 4.25
C TRP A 28 15.98 0.84 4.89
N LYS A 29 17.26 0.72 5.21
CA LYS A 29 18.09 1.86 5.58
C LYS A 29 18.73 2.41 4.32
N ILE A 30 18.44 3.68 4.00
CA ILE A 30 19.02 4.42 2.88
C ILE A 30 20.03 5.40 3.45
N SER A 31 21.28 5.36 2.97
CA SER A 31 22.36 6.20 3.50
C SER A 31 23.13 6.92 2.41
N ASN A 32 23.62 8.13 2.76
CA ASN A 32 24.53 8.94 1.98
C ASN A 32 25.63 9.48 2.92
N GLY A 33 26.78 8.85 2.92
CA GLY A 33 27.83 9.14 3.89
C GLY A 33 27.42 8.76 5.32
N SER A 34 27.40 9.72 6.23
CA SER A 34 26.93 9.56 7.63
C SER A 34 25.42 9.66 7.76
N ASP A 35 24.76 10.30 6.83
CA ASP A 35 23.33 10.60 6.88
C ASP A 35 22.50 9.42 6.40
N TYR A 36 21.37 9.19 7.03
CA TYR A 36 20.50 8.07 6.67
C TYR A 36 19.03 8.33 7.04
N PHE A 37 18.15 7.61 6.39
CA PHE A 37 16.76 7.46 6.79
C PHE A 37 16.29 6.02 6.55
N TYR A 38 15.14 5.67 7.10
CA TYR A 38 14.51 4.37 6.87
C TYR A 38 13.28 4.53 5.98
N ILE A 39 13.06 3.55 5.09
CA ILE A 39 11.80 3.38 4.37
C ILE A 39 11.19 2.08 4.85
N GLY A 40 9.92 2.13 5.27
CA GLY A 40 9.14 0.97 5.66
C GLY A 40 7.96 0.75 4.72
N GLY A 41 7.78 -0.47 4.23
CA GLY A 41 6.55 -0.87 3.56
C GLY A 41 5.43 -1.06 4.59
N THR A 42 4.22 -0.53 4.33
CA THR A 42 3.13 -0.53 5.29
C THR A 42 1.90 -1.27 4.79
N ILE A 43 1.08 -1.77 5.71
CA ILE A 43 -0.27 -2.27 5.46
C ILE A 43 -1.24 -1.35 6.20
N HIS A 44 -2.20 -0.78 5.46
CA HIS A 44 -3.12 0.22 5.99
C HIS A 44 -4.19 -0.32 6.94
N VAL A 45 -4.42 -1.63 6.92
CA VAL A 45 -5.37 -2.32 7.81
C VAL A 45 -4.77 -3.61 8.34
N LEU A 46 -4.81 -3.79 9.65
CA LEU A 46 -4.32 -4.99 10.35
C LEU A 46 -5.40 -5.44 11.34
N SER A 47 -5.26 -6.66 11.86
CA SER A 47 -6.05 -7.15 12.99
C SER A 47 -5.26 -7.01 14.29
N ASP A 48 -5.94 -7.16 15.43
CA ASP A 48 -5.27 -7.12 16.75
C ASP A 48 -4.20 -8.21 16.88
N ASP A 49 -4.40 -9.36 16.23
CA ASP A 49 -3.46 -10.48 16.22
C ASP A 49 -2.17 -10.19 15.42
N ASP A 50 -2.16 -9.14 14.61
CA ASP A 50 -0.97 -8.72 13.87
C ASP A 50 0.01 -7.93 14.73
N TYR A 51 -0.35 -7.60 15.97
CA TYR A 51 0.53 -6.92 16.93
C TYR A 51 1.13 -7.90 17.93
N PRO A 52 2.41 -7.68 18.36
CA PRO A 52 3.25 -6.56 17.97
C PRO A 52 3.74 -6.64 16.52
N LEU A 53 4.02 -5.46 15.93
CA LEU A 53 4.67 -5.37 14.62
C LEU A 53 6.07 -6.01 14.66
N PRO A 54 6.68 -6.40 13.52
CA PRO A 54 8.06 -6.86 13.46
C PRO A 54 9.02 -5.85 14.12
N SER A 55 10.00 -6.34 14.89
CA SER A 55 10.90 -5.50 15.72
C SER A 55 11.66 -4.45 14.90
N ALA A 56 11.98 -4.75 13.63
CA ALA A 56 12.68 -3.83 12.73
C ALA A 56 11.96 -2.46 12.59
N PHE A 57 10.62 -2.43 12.68
CA PHE A 57 9.86 -1.17 12.66
C PHE A 57 10.11 -0.34 13.93
N SER A 58 10.03 -0.95 15.10
CA SER A 58 10.28 -0.25 16.37
C SER A 58 11.74 0.16 16.52
N GLU A 59 12.67 -0.65 16.04
CA GLU A 59 14.11 -0.33 16.02
C GLU A 59 14.40 0.89 15.14
N ALA A 60 13.88 0.90 13.89
CA ALA A 60 14.02 2.05 12.99
C ALA A 60 13.38 3.32 13.58
N TYR A 61 12.17 3.19 14.13
CA TYR A 61 11.46 4.31 14.75
C TYR A 61 12.20 4.89 15.95
N SER A 62 12.81 4.05 16.79
CA SER A 62 13.47 4.48 18.04
C SER A 62 14.69 5.38 17.81
N VAL A 63 15.36 5.22 16.67
CA VAL A 63 16.61 5.94 16.34
C VAL A 63 16.39 7.13 15.39
N THR A 64 15.13 7.49 15.13
CA THR A 64 14.77 8.60 14.24
C THR A 64 13.98 9.68 14.99
N ASP A 65 14.17 10.96 14.64
CA ASP A 65 13.48 12.10 15.26
C ASP A 65 12.22 12.53 14.51
N ARG A 66 12.04 12.00 13.32
CA ARG A 66 10.95 12.40 12.42
C ARG A 66 10.25 11.17 11.86
N LEU A 67 8.93 11.30 11.69
CA LEU A 67 8.10 10.36 10.94
C LEU A 67 7.64 11.04 9.65
N ILE A 68 7.76 10.33 8.53
CA ILE A 68 7.23 10.79 7.25
C ILE A 68 6.18 9.79 6.80
N LEU A 69 4.95 10.24 6.61
CA LEU A 69 3.83 9.45 6.11
C LEU A 69 3.50 9.83 4.67
N GLU A 70 2.70 9.02 4.01
CA GLU A 70 2.24 9.34 2.65
C GLU A 70 1.43 10.64 2.65
N ALA A 71 0.40 10.75 3.50
CA ALA A 71 -0.45 11.92 3.62
C ALA A 71 -0.82 12.25 5.08
N ASP A 72 -1.41 13.41 5.29
CA ASP A 72 -1.88 13.89 6.62
C ASP A 72 -3.15 13.13 7.05
N LEU A 73 -2.99 12.17 7.95
CA LEU A 73 -4.10 11.37 8.48
C LEU A 73 -5.12 12.21 9.25
N ALA A 74 -4.68 13.28 9.93
CA ALA A 74 -5.61 14.17 10.63
C ALA A 74 -6.47 14.96 9.63
N GLN A 75 -5.87 15.42 8.53
CA GLN A 75 -6.61 16.08 7.46
C GLN A 75 -7.61 15.11 6.80
N VAL A 76 -7.18 13.90 6.47
CA VAL A 76 -8.03 12.85 5.86
C VAL A 76 -9.25 12.56 6.75
N GLN A 77 -9.09 12.54 8.06
CA GLN A 77 -10.15 12.27 9.02
C GLN A 77 -11.05 13.50 9.32
N SER A 78 -10.69 14.69 8.84
CA SER A 78 -11.45 15.90 9.14
C SER A 78 -12.83 15.90 8.45
N PRO A 79 -13.90 16.45 9.11
CA PRO A 79 -15.23 16.50 8.51
C PRO A 79 -15.27 17.25 7.18
N ALA A 80 -14.47 18.30 7.03
CA ALA A 80 -14.37 19.07 5.79
C ALA A 80 -13.82 18.23 4.64
N PHE A 81 -12.75 17.47 4.89
CA PHE A 81 -12.18 16.60 3.88
C PHE A 81 -13.12 15.43 3.54
N GLN A 82 -13.80 14.84 4.52
CA GLN A 82 -14.79 13.79 4.28
C GLN A 82 -15.95 14.27 3.38
N GLN A 83 -16.39 15.52 3.56
CA GLN A 83 -17.38 16.12 2.66
C GLN A 83 -16.84 16.31 1.25
N GLN A 84 -15.61 16.78 1.10
CA GLN A 84 -14.93 16.93 -0.18
C GLN A 84 -14.74 15.58 -0.88
N LEU A 85 -14.35 14.54 -0.13
CA LEU A 85 -14.22 13.17 -0.59
C LEU A 85 -15.54 12.67 -1.20
N LEU A 86 -16.64 12.75 -0.45
CA LEU A 86 -17.95 12.32 -0.96
C LEU A 86 -18.34 13.07 -2.23
N GLN A 87 -18.06 14.37 -2.31
CA GLN A 87 -18.36 15.20 -3.48
C GLN A 87 -17.55 14.79 -4.71
N GLN A 88 -16.22 14.59 -4.55
CA GLN A 88 -15.34 14.26 -5.67
C GLN A 88 -15.46 12.82 -6.12
N MET A 89 -15.82 11.92 -5.22
CA MET A 89 -15.96 10.48 -5.46
C MET A 89 -17.35 10.09 -5.97
N SER A 90 -18.31 11.02 -6.01
CA SER A 90 -19.65 10.79 -6.57
C SER A 90 -19.73 11.21 -8.02
N TYR A 91 -20.63 10.58 -8.77
CA TYR A 91 -21.06 11.08 -10.06
C TYR A 91 -21.92 12.34 -9.91
N PRO A 92 -21.92 13.26 -10.88
CA PRO A 92 -22.83 14.40 -10.87
C PRO A 92 -24.30 13.94 -10.96
N PRO A 93 -25.27 14.78 -10.53
CA PRO A 93 -26.68 14.45 -10.62
C PRO A 93 -27.11 14.00 -12.03
N GLY A 94 -27.83 12.88 -12.10
CA GLY A 94 -28.29 12.27 -13.35
C GLY A 94 -27.30 11.28 -13.99
N GLN A 95 -26.12 11.13 -13.41
CA GLN A 95 -25.16 10.09 -13.78
C GLN A 95 -25.01 9.05 -12.66
N SER A 96 -24.68 7.84 -13.05
CA SER A 96 -24.36 6.76 -12.12
C SER A 96 -23.43 5.75 -12.78
N LEU A 97 -22.76 4.94 -11.97
CA LEU A 97 -21.86 3.88 -12.43
C LEU A 97 -22.59 2.89 -13.38
N ILE A 98 -23.88 2.66 -13.20
CA ILE A 98 -24.69 1.74 -14.05
C ILE A 98 -24.55 2.08 -15.54
N GLN A 99 -24.38 3.35 -15.91
CA GLN A 99 -24.26 3.78 -17.30
C GLN A 99 -22.95 3.33 -17.97
N PHE A 100 -21.97 2.90 -17.19
CA PHE A 100 -20.65 2.51 -17.64
C PHE A 100 -20.39 1.00 -17.52
N LEU A 101 -21.35 0.25 -16.91
CA LEU A 101 -21.20 -1.19 -16.71
C LEU A 101 -21.92 -1.99 -17.81
N GLU A 102 -21.27 -3.06 -18.24
CA GLU A 102 -21.92 -4.10 -19.02
C GLU A 102 -23.00 -4.82 -18.20
N PRO A 103 -24.06 -5.36 -18.83
CA PRO A 103 -25.12 -6.08 -18.12
C PRO A 103 -24.60 -7.19 -17.18
N THR A 104 -23.63 -7.97 -17.64
CA THR A 104 -23.04 -9.07 -16.85
C THR A 104 -22.31 -8.58 -15.60
N THR A 105 -21.64 -7.41 -15.68
CA THR A 105 -20.96 -6.81 -14.53
C THR A 105 -21.96 -6.21 -13.55
N LEU A 106 -23.01 -5.57 -14.08
CA LEU A 106 -24.10 -5.05 -13.25
C LEU A 106 -24.84 -6.16 -12.51
N ASP A 107 -25.12 -7.29 -13.19
CA ASP A 107 -25.73 -8.46 -12.56
C ASP A 107 -24.85 -9.03 -11.44
N ALA A 108 -23.54 -9.14 -11.67
CA ALA A 108 -22.58 -9.60 -10.65
C ALA A 108 -22.51 -8.65 -9.45
N LEU A 109 -22.47 -7.32 -9.71
CA LEU A 109 -22.51 -6.31 -8.65
C LEU A 109 -23.83 -6.36 -7.86
N SER A 110 -24.95 -6.56 -8.56
CA SER A 110 -26.26 -6.71 -7.92
C SER A 110 -26.30 -7.94 -7.02
N ALA A 111 -25.82 -9.08 -7.50
CA ALA A 111 -25.74 -10.32 -6.72
C ALA A 111 -24.84 -10.14 -5.46
N TYR A 112 -23.71 -9.46 -5.59
CA TYR A 112 -22.89 -9.09 -4.43
C TYR A 112 -23.67 -8.25 -3.42
N CYS A 113 -24.32 -7.18 -3.89
CA CYS A 113 -25.10 -6.28 -3.05
C CYS A 113 -26.23 -7.05 -2.31
N GLU A 114 -26.95 -7.92 -3.01
CA GLU A 114 -27.99 -8.76 -2.42
C GLU A 114 -27.44 -9.68 -1.33
N SER A 115 -26.31 -10.34 -1.61
CA SER A 115 -25.66 -11.24 -0.65
C SER A 115 -25.17 -10.54 0.62
N ARG A 116 -24.94 -9.23 0.55
CA ARG A 116 -24.50 -8.38 1.66
C ARG A 116 -25.60 -7.48 2.22
N GLN A 117 -26.83 -7.59 1.69
CA GLN A 117 -27.97 -6.76 2.07
C GLN A 117 -27.69 -5.25 1.90
N ILE A 118 -26.91 -4.89 0.88
CA ILE A 118 -26.57 -3.52 0.54
C ILE A 118 -27.49 -3.05 -0.60
N PRO A 119 -28.20 -1.93 -0.48
CA PRO A 119 -28.97 -1.40 -1.61
C PRO A 119 -28.05 -1.01 -2.75
N LEU A 120 -28.23 -1.57 -3.94
CA LEU A 120 -27.37 -1.31 -5.11
C LEU A 120 -27.25 0.19 -5.40
N GLN A 121 -28.35 0.94 -5.30
CA GLN A 121 -28.38 2.39 -5.55
C GLN A 121 -27.47 3.19 -4.60
N SER A 122 -27.22 2.68 -3.39
CA SER A 122 -26.32 3.35 -2.44
C SER A 122 -24.85 3.31 -2.87
N LEU A 123 -24.50 2.34 -3.72
CA LEU A 123 -23.15 2.17 -4.25
C LEU A 123 -22.96 2.82 -5.62
N THR A 124 -23.94 2.69 -6.50
CA THR A 124 -23.81 3.10 -7.91
C THR A 124 -23.78 4.61 -8.15
N GLN A 125 -24.05 5.42 -7.13
CA GLN A 125 -23.82 6.85 -7.17
C GLN A 125 -22.33 7.24 -7.12
N PHE A 126 -21.47 6.34 -6.68
CA PHE A 126 -20.04 6.59 -6.54
C PHE A 126 -19.26 6.17 -7.78
N LYS A 127 -18.13 6.86 -8.00
CA LYS A 127 -17.15 6.49 -9.02
C LYS A 127 -16.49 5.15 -8.68
N PRO A 128 -15.95 4.42 -9.67
CA PRO A 128 -15.46 3.06 -9.47
C PRO A 128 -14.36 2.96 -8.39
N GLY A 129 -13.44 3.93 -8.31
CA GLY A 129 -12.42 3.95 -7.28
C GLY A 129 -12.98 3.98 -5.86
N MET A 130 -14.02 4.79 -5.59
CA MET A 130 -14.70 4.79 -4.28
C MET A 130 -15.41 3.47 -4.03
N LEU A 131 -16.10 2.95 -5.03
CA LEU A 131 -16.81 1.68 -4.89
C LEU A 131 -15.84 0.54 -4.56
N THR A 132 -14.69 0.46 -5.23
CA THR A 132 -13.62 -0.51 -4.92
C THR A 132 -13.20 -0.41 -3.45
N VAL A 133 -12.88 0.80 -2.97
CA VAL A 133 -12.50 1.01 -1.56
C VAL A 133 -13.61 0.59 -0.61
N MET A 134 -14.86 1.01 -0.87
CA MET A 134 -15.99 0.69 0.00
C MET A 134 -16.24 -0.82 0.08
N MET A 135 -16.23 -1.53 -1.05
CA MET A 135 -16.45 -2.97 -1.09
C MET A 135 -15.33 -3.73 -0.38
N THR A 136 -14.07 -3.37 -0.66
CA THR A 136 -12.90 -3.97 -0.01
C THR A 136 -12.96 -3.77 1.51
N MET A 137 -13.19 -2.54 1.98
CA MET A 137 -13.28 -2.26 3.41
C MET A 137 -14.45 -2.96 4.09
N ALA A 138 -15.60 -3.08 3.42
CA ALA A 138 -16.75 -3.82 3.94
C ALA A 138 -16.42 -5.31 4.14
N GLU A 139 -15.71 -5.95 3.19
CA GLU A 139 -15.31 -7.35 3.35
C GLU A 139 -14.22 -7.54 4.41
N LEU A 140 -13.22 -6.65 4.47
CA LEU A 140 -12.22 -6.68 5.54
C LEU A 140 -12.85 -6.51 6.92
N GLN A 141 -13.81 -5.61 7.06
CA GLN A 141 -14.54 -5.42 8.31
C GLN A 141 -15.36 -6.67 8.69
N ARG A 142 -16.05 -7.28 7.71
CA ARG A 142 -16.81 -8.51 7.92
C ARG A 142 -15.93 -9.68 8.40
N LEU A 143 -14.68 -9.71 7.96
CA LEU A 143 -13.69 -10.72 8.33
C LEU A 143 -12.92 -10.38 9.62
N GLY A 144 -13.18 -9.23 10.24
CA GLY A 144 -12.44 -8.76 11.43
C GLY A 144 -11.01 -8.29 11.13
N LEU A 145 -10.73 -7.96 9.86
CA LEU A 145 -9.40 -7.56 9.38
C LEU A 145 -9.25 -6.03 9.19
N ALA A 146 -10.22 -5.23 9.63
CA ALA A 146 -10.22 -3.78 9.44
C ALA A 146 -9.84 -3.02 10.72
N GLY A 147 -8.75 -3.42 11.37
CA GLY A 147 -8.19 -2.73 12.53
C GLY A 147 -7.14 -1.68 12.14
N THR A 148 -6.37 -1.24 13.13
CA THR A 148 -5.35 -0.19 12.98
C THR A 148 -4.22 -0.66 12.07
N GLY A 149 -3.95 0.07 11.00
CA GLY A 149 -2.80 -0.19 10.14
C GLY A 149 -1.51 0.43 10.65
N VAL A 150 -0.40 0.10 9.98
CA VAL A 150 0.96 0.51 10.36
C VAL A 150 1.08 2.04 10.38
N ASP A 151 0.52 2.73 9.39
CA ASP A 151 0.57 4.19 9.27
C ASP A 151 -0.11 4.88 10.48
N GLN A 152 -1.31 4.44 10.81
CA GLN A 152 -2.08 5.00 11.94
C GLN A 152 -1.42 4.68 13.27
N TYR A 153 -0.82 3.50 13.41
CA TYR A 153 -0.07 3.11 14.59
C TYR A 153 1.12 4.05 14.84
N PHE A 154 1.97 4.26 13.83
CA PHE A 154 3.12 5.14 13.96
C PHE A 154 2.74 6.62 14.03
N TYR A 155 1.66 7.04 13.37
CA TYR A 155 1.11 8.39 13.53
C TYR A 155 0.74 8.66 15.00
N SER A 156 0.02 7.73 15.63
CA SER A 156 -0.37 7.85 17.04
C SER A 156 0.84 7.85 17.97
N LEU A 157 1.81 6.96 17.71
CA LEU A 157 3.04 6.88 18.49
C LEU A 157 3.87 8.16 18.37
N ALA A 158 4.08 8.67 17.15
CA ALA A 158 4.85 9.90 16.91
C ALA A 158 4.18 11.14 17.50
N THR A 159 2.84 11.17 17.52
CA THR A 159 2.08 12.24 18.20
C THR A 159 2.30 12.21 19.71
N ASN A 160 2.26 11.03 20.32
CA ASN A 160 2.50 10.86 21.76
C ASN A 160 3.95 11.19 22.14
N ASP A 161 4.91 10.83 21.30
CA ASP A 161 6.34 11.09 21.51
C ASP A 161 6.76 12.51 21.09
N ALA A 162 5.83 13.33 20.61
CA ALA A 162 6.06 14.68 20.09
C ALA A 162 7.13 14.74 18.99
N LYS A 163 7.26 13.67 18.18
CA LYS A 163 8.14 13.67 17.02
C LYS A 163 7.58 14.54 15.89
N THR A 164 8.46 15.10 15.08
CA THR A 164 8.05 15.85 13.90
C THR A 164 7.43 14.93 12.86
N ILE A 165 6.20 15.23 12.42
CA ILE A 165 5.52 14.50 11.35
C ILE A 165 5.55 15.33 10.06
N ARG A 166 5.85 14.68 8.94
CA ARG A 166 5.88 15.25 7.58
C ARG A 166 5.14 14.33 6.62
N TYR A 167 4.87 14.83 5.39
CA TYR A 167 4.05 14.12 4.42
C TYR A 167 4.68 14.15 3.03
N LEU A 168 4.61 13.02 2.32
CA LEU A 168 5.11 12.88 0.95
C LEU A 168 4.15 13.48 -0.08
N GLU A 169 2.84 13.47 0.19
CA GLU A 169 1.81 14.05 -0.68
C GLU A 169 0.70 14.69 0.17
N THR A 170 -0.19 15.41 -0.49
CA THR A 170 -1.36 15.97 0.19
C THR A 170 -2.54 15.00 0.14
N ALA A 171 -3.48 15.14 1.08
CA ALA A 171 -4.72 14.38 1.07
C ALA A 171 -5.53 14.60 -0.23
N GLU A 172 -5.48 15.81 -0.80
CA GLU A 172 -6.13 16.13 -2.07
C GLU A 172 -5.50 15.40 -3.26
N GLN A 173 -4.17 15.19 -3.25
CA GLN A 173 -3.50 14.39 -4.29
C GLN A 173 -3.97 12.93 -4.24
N GLN A 174 -4.04 12.32 -3.05
CA GLN A 174 -4.60 10.97 -2.89
C GLN A 174 -6.06 10.90 -3.33
N LEU A 175 -6.87 11.89 -2.93
CA LEU A 175 -8.27 11.94 -3.33
C LEU A 175 -8.43 12.03 -4.85
N ALA A 176 -7.61 12.84 -5.52
CA ALA A 176 -7.65 12.97 -6.98
C ALA A 176 -7.27 11.65 -7.69
N LEU A 177 -6.31 10.89 -7.15
CA LEU A 177 -5.96 9.55 -7.67
C LEU A 177 -7.15 8.60 -7.58
N LEU A 178 -7.77 8.48 -6.41
CA LEU A 178 -8.92 7.61 -6.19
C LEU A 178 -10.12 8.05 -7.05
N ALA A 179 -10.37 9.36 -7.19
CA ALA A 179 -11.48 9.89 -7.99
C ALA A 179 -11.32 9.61 -9.50
N ASN A 180 -10.11 9.39 -9.97
CA ASN A 180 -9.82 9.05 -11.36
C ASN A 180 -9.54 7.56 -11.57
N MET A 181 -9.39 6.76 -10.51
CA MET A 181 -9.13 5.33 -10.60
C MET A 181 -10.27 4.61 -11.32
N GLY A 182 -9.94 3.89 -12.37
CA GLY A 182 -10.90 3.15 -13.20
C GLY A 182 -11.70 4.00 -14.18
N LYS A 183 -11.39 5.28 -14.34
CA LYS A 183 -12.07 6.14 -15.34
C LYS A 183 -11.72 5.65 -16.75
N GLY A 184 -12.76 5.29 -17.51
CA GLY A 184 -12.63 4.74 -18.87
C GLY A 184 -12.42 3.21 -18.91
N VAL A 185 -12.27 2.57 -17.75
CA VAL A 185 -12.17 1.12 -17.55
C VAL A 185 -13.02 0.69 -16.34
N GLU A 186 -14.15 1.36 -16.15
CA GLU A 186 -15.05 1.18 -15.01
C GLU A 186 -15.49 -0.28 -14.88
N ASN A 187 -15.85 -0.88 -16.01
CA ASN A 187 -16.33 -2.25 -16.08
C ASN A 187 -15.26 -3.25 -15.64
N GLU A 188 -14.04 -3.09 -16.14
CA GLU A 188 -12.88 -3.94 -15.81
C GLU A 188 -12.53 -3.83 -14.33
N LEU A 189 -12.48 -2.59 -13.78
CA LEU A 189 -12.18 -2.37 -12.37
C LEU A 189 -13.23 -3.01 -11.46
N ILE A 190 -14.51 -2.90 -11.76
CA ILE A 190 -15.57 -3.51 -10.96
C ILE A 190 -15.54 -5.05 -11.05
N LYS A 191 -15.32 -5.61 -12.24
CA LYS A 191 -15.09 -7.07 -12.40
C LYS A 191 -13.92 -7.55 -11.57
N TYR A 192 -12.81 -6.81 -11.63
CA TYR A 192 -11.62 -7.11 -10.86
C TYR A 192 -11.92 -7.06 -9.34
N THR A 193 -12.55 -5.99 -8.87
CA THR A 193 -12.90 -5.82 -7.45
C THR A 193 -13.77 -6.97 -6.95
N LEU A 194 -14.81 -7.35 -7.69
CA LEU A 194 -15.71 -8.46 -7.33
C LEU A 194 -14.98 -9.81 -7.25
N ARG A 195 -14.02 -10.04 -8.14
CA ARG A 195 -13.17 -11.24 -8.10
C ARG A 195 -12.23 -11.21 -6.89
N ASP A 196 -11.56 -10.09 -6.67
CA ASP A 196 -10.55 -9.92 -5.63
C ASP A 196 -11.14 -10.09 -4.23
N ILE A 197 -12.29 -9.46 -3.95
CA ILE A 197 -12.94 -9.58 -2.64
C ILE A 197 -13.48 -11.00 -2.35
N SER A 198 -13.64 -11.86 -3.35
CA SER A 198 -14.13 -13.23 -3.15
C SER A 198 -13.10 -14.15 -2.46
N GLY A 199 -11.81 -13.80 -2.51
CA GLY A 199 -10.73 -14.53 -1.85
C GLY A 199 -9.88 -13.63 -0.92
N ILE A 200 -10.42 -12.50 -0.49
CA ILE A 200 -9.67 -11.46 0.22
C ILE A 200 -9.08 -11.93 1.57
N ASP A 201 -9.70 -12.88 2.24
CA ASP A 201 -9.23 -13.50 3.49
C ASP A 201 -7.90 -14.25 3.30
N GLU A 202 -7.81 -15.06 2.25
CA GLU A 202 -6.59 -15.78 1.89
C GLU A 202 -5.50 -14.81 1.42
N VAL A 203 -5.84 -13.91 0.51
CA VAL A 203 -4.91 -12.89 -0.01
C VAL A 203 -4.37 -12.01 1.11
N MET A 204 -5.18 -11.55 2.05
CA MET A 204 -4.73 -10.74 3.18
C MET A 204 -3.86 -11.54 4.15
N THR A 205 -4.16 -12.82 4.36
CA THR A 205 -3.33 -13.71 5.18
C THR A 205 -1.94 -13.87 4.58
N ASP A 206 -1.86 -14.17 3.30
CA ASP A 206 -0.60 -14.35 2.58
C ASP A 206 0.19 -13.03 2.49
N LEU A 207 -0.50 -11.92 2.21
CA LEU A 207 0.10 -10.59 2.17
C LEU A 207 0.73 -10.21 3.52
N LYS A 208 0.02 -10.42 4.63
CA LYS A 208 0.53 -10.14 5.98
C LYS A 208 1.70 -11.03 6.34
N ASN A 209 1.64 -12.31 5.99
CA ASN A 209 2.76 -13.25 6.20
C ASN A 209 4.00 -12.83 5.42
N ALA A 210 3.87 -12.54 4.12
CA ALA A 210 4.96 -12.06 3.28
C ALA A 210 5.53 -10.73 3.78
N TRP A 211 4.67 -9.82 4.21
CA TRP A 211 5.07 -8.54 4.78
C TRP A 211 5.87 -8.71 6.09
N ARG A 212 5.42 -9.58 6.99
CA ARG A 212 6.10 -9.83 8.27
C ARG A 212 7.51 -10.36 8.13
N ILE A 213 7.80 -11.08 7.06
CA ILE A 213 9.14 -11.65 6.79
C ILE A 213 9.91 -10.91 5.68
N GLY A 214 9.36 -9.82 5.16
CA GLY A 214 10.00 -9.02 4.10
C GLY A 214 10.14 -9.76 2.76
N ASP A 215 9.23 -10.70 2.43
CA ASP A 215 9.24 -11.42 1.16
C ASP A 215 8.73 -10.53 0.02
N LEU A 216 9.67 -9.80 -0.61
CA LEU A 216 9.36 -8.88 -1.71
C LEU A 216 8.81 -9.58 -2.95
N SER A 217 9.19 -10.84 -3.17
CA SER A 217 8.70 -11.62 -4.31
C SER A 217 7.21 -11.90 -4.16
N GLU A 218 6.79 -12.38 -3.00
CA GLU A 218 5.39 -12.67 -2.72
C GLU A 218 4.58 -11.37 -2.60
N LEU A 219 5.12 -10.31 -1.97
CA LEU A 219 4.48 -8.99 -1.95
C LEU A 219 4.25 -8.42 -3.35
N THR A 220 5.21 -8.58 -4.26
CA THR A 220 5.06 -8.17 -5.66
C THR A 220 3.97 -8.98 -6.36
N LYS A 221 3.98 -10.29 -6.18
CA LYS A 221 2.98 -11.20 -6.77
C LYS A 221 1.56 -10.91 -6.28
N LEU A 222 1.38 -10.64 -4.98
CA LEU A 222 0.06 -10.38 -4.39
C LEU A 222 -0.44 -8.94 -4.60
N GLY A 223 0.46 -7.95 -4.57
CA GLY A 223 0.08 -6.54 -4.62
C GLY A 223 0.26 -5.86 -5.98
N ILE A 224 1.35 -6.15 -6.69
CA ILE A 224 1.71 -5.43 -7.93
C ILE A 224 1.20 -6.14 -9.17
N THR A 225 1.46 -7.44 -9.28
CA THR A 225 1.10 -8.23 -10.47
C THR A 225 -0.39 -8.12 -10.83
N PRO A 226 -1.34 -8.21 -9.89
CA PRO A 226 -2.76 -8.08 -10.20
C PRO A 226 -3.16 -6.70 -10.74
N MET A 227 -2.50 -5.62 -10.28
CA MET A 227 -2.73 -4.27 -10.82
C MET A 227 -2.25 -4.13 -12.26
N LEU A 228 -1.08 -4.71 -12.58
CA LEU A 228 -0.54 -4.74 -13.94
C LEU A 228 -1.42 -5.54 -14.90
N GLU A 229 -1.97 -6.66 -14.44
CA GLU A 229 -2.89 -7.49 -15.22
C GLU A 229 -4.24 -6.80 -15.46
N LEU A 230 -4.68 -5.96 -14.51
CA LEU A 230 -5.92 -5.20 -14.66
C LEU A 230 -5.76 -4.08 -15.69
N ASP A 231 -4.84 -3.16 -15.46
CA ASP A 231 -4.56 -2.02 -16.35
C ASP A 231 -3.21 -1.36 -15.97
N GLU A 232 -2.29 -1.28 -16.92
CA GLU A 232 -0.99 -0.68 -16.71
C GLU A 232 -1.08 0.81 -16.32
N THR A 233 -2.13 1.51 -16.75
CA THR A 233 -2.35 2.92 -16.43
C THR A 233 -2.68 3.09 -14.94
N ILE A 234 -3.51 2.20 -14.38
CA ILE A 234 -3.84 2.18 -12.96
C ILE A 234 -2.56 1.95 -12.13
N TYR A 235 -1.76 0.92 -12.47
CA TYR A 235 -0.49 0.68 -11.80
C TYR A 235 0.45 1.89 -11.88
N ARG A 236 0.60 2.47 -13.08
CA ARG A 236 1.47 3.63 -13.26
C ARG A 236 1.05 4.81 -12.39
N GLN A 237 -0.24 5.11 -12.32
CA GLN A 237 -0.78 6.22 -11.52
C GLN A 237 -0.66 5.96 -10.02
N LEU A 238 -1.03 4.76 -9.57
CA LEU A 238 -1.07 4.44 -8.15
C LEU A 238 0.32 4.18 -7.53
N ALA A 239 1.30 3.78 -8.32
CA ALA A 239 2.62 3.43 -7.83
C ALA A 239 3.73 4.25 -8.49
N VAL A 240 3.93 4.16 -9.82
CA VAL A 240 5.13 4.68 -10.49
C VAL A 240 5.20 6.20 -10.41
N GLU A 241 4.13 6.89 -10.78
CA GLU A 241 4.09 8.37 -10.80
C GLU A 241 4.18 8.95 -9.39
N ARG A 242 3.53 8.33 -8.40
CA ARG A 242 3.63 8.70 -6.99
C ARG A 242 5.05 8.52 -6.47
N ASN A 243 5.65 7.35 -6.68
CA ASN A 243 7.01 7.06 -6.24
C ASN A 243 8.02 8.04 -6.85
N ASN A 244 7.89 8.38 -8.14
CA ASN A 244 8.72 9.38 -8.79
C ASN A 244 8.56 10.78 -8.19
N ALA A 245 7.33 11.18 -7.84
CA ALA A 245 7.07 12.45 -7.16
C ALA A 245 7.67 12.48 -5.74
N TRP A 246 7.63 11.37 -5.02
CA TRP A 246 8.22 11.23 -3.68
C TRP A 246 9.74 11.26 -3.69
N MET A 247 10.38 10.70 -4.73
CA MET A 247 11.85 10.65 -4.84
C MET A 247 12.49 12.02 -4.69
N SER A 248 11.91 13.07 -5.27
CA SER A 248 12.44 14.44 -5.14
C SER A 248 12.43 14.94 -3.69
N LYS A 249 11.42 14.55 -2.89
CA LYS A 249 11.31 14.89 -1.48
C LYS A 249 12.25 14.04 -0.61
N LEU A 250 12.38 12.75 -0.93
CA LEU A 250 13.25 11.83 -0.20
C LEU A 250 14.73 12.20 -0.36
N VAL A 251 15.16 12.59 -1.58
CA VAL A 251 16.54 13.03 -1.82
C VAL A 251 16.87 14.29 -1.01
N GLN A 252 15.93 15.24 -0.89
CA GLN A 252 16.10 16.45 -0.09
C GLN A 252 16.27 16.17 1.42
N LEU A 253 15.95 14.98 1.91
CA LEU A 253 16.20 14.63 3.31
C LEU A 253 17.69 14.58 3.64
N PHE A 254 18.56 14.32 2.65
CA PHE A 254 20.01 14.37 2.80
C PHE A 254 20.58 15.79 2.74
N ASP A 255 19.85 16.76 2.15
CA ASP A 255 20.31 18.13 1.96
C ASP A 255 19.97 19.05 3.16
N ASN A 256 19.06 18.61 4.04
CA ASN A 256 18.46 19.42 5.11
C ASN A 256 18.76 18.90 6.53
N GLN A 257 19.89 18.23 6.71
CA GLN A 257 20.34 17.79 8.04
C GLN A 257 21.38 18.70 8.64
#